data_e5176466c0a95628a90b9660664a6ca5
#
_entry.id   e5176466c0a95628a90b9660664a6ca5
#
_cell.length_a   1.000
_cell.length_b   1.000
_cell.length_c   1.000
_cell.angle_alpha   90.00
_cell.angle_beta   90.00
_cell.angle_gamma   90.00
#
_symmetry.space_group_name_H-M   'P 1'
#
loop_
_entity.id
_entity.type
_entity.pdbx_description
1 polymer ?
#
loop_
_entity_poly.entity_id
_entity_poly.type
_entity_poly.pdbx_seq_one_letter_code
_entity_poly.pdbx_strand_id
1 'polypeptide(L)'
;MHFLDRDMYKHASGKGPGPSLMGADTLIGGGGNDTYVVDNTGDIVTENAGEGTDLVQAGATYTLSNNVENLTLTGTSTINGTGNSLDNVLIGNSVNNTLTGGDGNDTLNGGSGTDTMAGGLGDDIYFVDVTADVTNENANEGLDTVNSGVTRTLATNIELLFLTGTSAINGTGNTLANLIRGNTVNNTLAGGGGIDILEGGSGNDTLSNASGNTLFNGGIGTDTLTGTANNDLLIGGTGNDALTTGAGADIIAFNLGDGADTVAASTTKDNSLSLGGGARYADLLFQKTGNDLILKVGASDQITFSGYYTSTSNRSVNTLQVIIEGTSDYDNASSDVTRNKKVESFNFDGLVAAFDAARAANPSLTTWAVTGALATQYLSGSDTAALGGDLAYRYGRFGTLSDVSFTPAGGILGASGFGTSAQALQSLTSLEDASARLS
;
A
#
# COMPACT_ATOMS: atom_id res chain seq x y z
N MET A 1 -10.35 -59.03 36.08
CA MET A 1 -9.75 -58.30 34.98
C MET A 1 -10.87 -57.47 34.39
N HIS A 2 -11.05 -56.26 34.92
CA HIS A 2 -12.13 -55.35 34.50
C HIS A 2 -11.50 -54.33 33.55
N PHE A 3 -11.88 -54.39 32.32
CA PHE A 3 -11.62 -53.32 31.37
C PHE A 3 -12.54 -52.18 31.76
N LEU A 4 -11.99 -51.14 32.31
CA LEU A 4 -12.68 -49.87 32.53
C LEU A 4 -12.85 -49.18 31.20
N ASP A 5 -14.06 -48.83 30.98
CA ASP A 5 -14.71 -48.23 29.86
C ASP A 5 -14.10 -46.85 29.52
N ARG A 6 -14.16 -46.50 28.25
CA ARG A 6 -13.68 -45.25 27.66
C ARG A 6 -14.47 -44.10 28.26
N ASP A 7 -13.77 -43.26 28.98
CA ASP A 7 -14.37 -42.06 29.55
C ASP A 7 -14.61 -41.00 28.46
N MET A 8 -15.87 -40.78 28.10
CA MET A 8 -16.27 -39.59 27.35
C MET A 8 -16.24 -38.42 28.31
N TYR A 9 -15.28 -37.52 28.16
CA TYR A 9 -15.26 -36.26 28.89
C TYR A 9 -16.20 -35.26 28.21
N LYS A 10 -17.31 -34.92 28.89
CA LYS A 10 -18.10 -33.75 28.60
C LYS A 10 -17.55 -32.59 29.40
N HIS A 11 -17.02 -31.58 28.76
CA HIS A 11 -16.81 -30.28 29.38
C HIS A 11 -18.06 -29.40 29.22
N ALA A 12 -18.62 -28.96 30.31
CA ALA A 12 -19.64 -27.94 30.31
C ALA A 12 -19.01 -26.57 29.94
N SER A 13 -19.71 -25.79 29.12
CA SER A 13 -19.34 -24.44 28.67
C SER A 13 -18.67 -23.61 29.77
N GLY A 14 -17.48 -23.05 29.43
CA GLY A 14 -16.79 -22.03 30.26
C GLY A 14 -15.87 -22.58 31.35
N LYS A 15 -15.40 -23.82 31.31
CA LYS A 15 -14.38 -24.34 32.23
C LYS A 15 -13.11 -24.65 31.45
N GLY A 16 -11.95 -24.24 31.99
CA GLY A 16 -10.63 -24.44 31.40
C GLY A 16 -10.30 -25.93 31.10
N PRO A 17 -9.15 -26.16 30.42
CA PRO A 17 -8.77 -27.45 29.85
C PRO A 17 -8.84 -28.56 30.89
N GLY A 18 -9.53 -29.64 30.53
CA GLY A 18 -9.51 -30.90 31.28
C GLY A 18 -8.17 -31.60 31.17
N PRO A 19 -7.81 -32.48 32.09
CA PRO A 19 -6.60 -33.28 31.98
C PRO A 19 -6.68 -34.19 30.75
N SER A 20 -5.65 -34.12 29.89
CA SER A 20 -5.44 -35.09 28.84
C SER A 20 -5.22 -36.48 29.43
N LEU A 21 -5.88 -37.48 28.89
CA LEU A 21 -5.65 -38.89 29.20
C LEU A 21 -4.72 -39.49 28.14
N MET A 22 -3.76 -40.31 28.52
CA MET A 22 -2.90 -40.98 27.56
C MET A 22 -3.73 -42.00 26.73
N GLY A 23 -3.86 -41.73 25.43
CA GLY A 23 -4.55 -42.64 24.53
C GLY A 23 -5.31 -41.88 23.44
N ALA A 24 -6.04 -42.57 22.61
CA ALA A 24 -6.94 -41.95 21.62
C ALA A 24 -8.31 -41.70 22.27
N ASP A 25 -8.65 -40.45 22.45
CA ASP A 25 -9.83 -39.99 23.17
C ASP A 25 -10.85 -39.31 22.23
N THR A 26 -12.09 -39.21 22.67
CA THR A 26 -13.13 -38.40 22.00
C THR A 26 -13.53 -37.25 22.91
N LEU A 27 -13.35 -36.01 22.43
CA LEU A 27 -13.59 -34.79 23.15
C LEU A 27 -14.84 -34.10 22.59
N ILE A 28 -15.75 -33.70 23.46
CA ILE A 28 -17.02 -33.04 23.07
C ILE A 28 -17.27 -31.89 24.04
N GLY A 29 -17.30 -30.63 23.54
CA GLY A 29 -17.55 -29.42 24.33
C GLY A 29 -19.05 -29.10 24.41
N GLY A 30 -19.68 -29.05 23.26
CA GLY A 30 -21.07 -28.61 23.12
C GLY A 30 -21.15 -27.10 23.01
N GLY A 31 -22.27 -26.48 23.37
CA GLY A 31 -22.46 -25.04 23.13
C GLY A 31 -21.56 -24.12 23.97
N GLY A 32 -20.95 -23.15 23.37
CA GLY A 32 -20.05 -22.14 23.95
C GLY A 32 -18.64 -22.27 23.40
N ASN A 33 -17.75 -21.34 23.76
CA ASN A 33 -16.36 -21.39 23.31
C ASN A 33 -15.56 -22.35 24.21
N ASP A 34 -15.21 -23.50 23.67
CA ASP A 34 -14.56 -24.58 24.42
C ASP A 34 -13.06 -24.65 24.09
N THR A 35 -12.30 -25.28 25.00
CA THR A 35 -10.85 -25.51 24.79
C THR A 35 -10.57 -27.01 24.96
N TYR A 36 -10.00 -27.62 23.94
CA TYR A 36 -9.60 -29.02 23.90
C TYR A 36 -8.09 -29.16 24.04
N VAL A 37 -7.66 -30.08 24.88
CA VAL A 37 -6.25 -30.46 24.95
C VAL A 37 -6.07 -31.82 24.25
N VAL A 38 -5.27 -31.82 23.21
CA VAL A 38 -4.94 -32.99 22.40
C VAL A 38 -3.48 -33.35 22.62
N ASP A 39 -3.22 -34.56 23.12
CA ASP A 39 -1.83 -35.04 23.32
C ASP A 39 -1.51 -36.26 22.45
N ASN A 40 -2.49 -36.77 21.73
CA ASN A 40 -2.37 -37.97 20.88
C ASN A 40 -2.95 -37.70 19.49
N THR A 41 -2.27 -38.16 18.45
CA THR A 41 -2.76 -38.05 17.06
C THR A 41 -4.06 -38.81 16.79
N GLY A 42 -4.48 -39.67 17.68
CA GLY A 42 -5.74 -40.42 17.61
C GLY A 42 -6.90 -39.74 18.33
N ASP A 43 -6.69 -38.61 18.97
CA ASP A 43 -7.76 -37.82 19.61
C ASP A 43 -8.70 -37.22 18.58
N ILE A 44 -9.99 -37.25 18.88
CA ILE A 44 -11.05 -36.74 18.00
C ILE A 44 -11.85 -35.69 18.76
N VAL A 45 -11.81 -34.44 18.29
CA VAL A 45 -12.72 -33.38 18.73
C VAL A 45 -14.00 -33.48 17.90
N THR A 46 -15.15 -33.35 18.56
CA THR A 46 -16.46 -33.37 17.92
C THR A 46 -17.23 -32.13 18.29
N GLU A 47 -17.54 -31.29 17.30
CA GLU A 47 -18.36 -30.08 17.42
C GLU A 47 -19.46 -30.05 16.39
N ASN A 48 -20.59 -29.45 16.74
CA ASN A 48 -21.67 -29.18 15.80
C ASN A 48 -21.59 -27.73 15.30
N ALA A 49 -22.18 -27.47 14.14
CA ALA A 49 -22.19 -26.16 13.54
C ALA A 49 -22.89 -25.11 14.47
N GLY A 50 -22.17 -24.00 14.75
CA GLY A 50 -22.68 -22.88 15.52
C GLY A 50 -22.72 -23.11 17.05
N GLU A 51 -21.95 -24.05 17.56
CA GLU A 51 -21.81 -24.27 19.02
C GLU A 51 -20.83 -23.31 19.68
N GLY A 52 -19.94 -22.63 18.91
CA GLY A 52 -19.04 -21.64 19.49
C GLY A 52 -17.94 -21.18 18.55
N THR A 53 -16.87 -20.66 19.15
CA THR A 53 -15.55 -20.49 18.54
C THR A 53 -14.57 -21.24 19.43
N ASP A 54 -14.07 -22.35 18.93
CA ASP A 54 -13.43 -23.37 19.72
C ASP A 54 -11.93 -23.46 19.46
N LEU A 55 -11.17 -23.87 20.48
CA LEU A 55 -9.72 -23.94 20.45
C LEU A 55 -9.22 -25.37 20.73
N VAL A 56 -8.41 -25.89 19.84
CA VAL A 56 -7.58 -27.06 20.13
C VAL A 56 -6.17 -26.64 20.51
N GLN A 57 -5.69 -27.09 21.66
CA GLN A 57 -4.31 -27.01 22.11
C GLN A 57 -3.65 -28.38 21.89
N ALA A 58 -2.84 -28.53 20.84
CA ALA A 58 -2.29 -29.82 20.44
C ALA A 58 -0.82 -29.97 20.81
N GLY A 59 -0.51 -31.00 21.59
CA GLY A 59 0.87 -31.48 21.85
C GLY A 59 1.36 -32.52 20.83
N ALA A 60 0.54 -32.84 19.82
CA ALA A 60 0.82 -33.77 18.73
C ALA A 60 0.43 -33.12 17.40
N THR A 61 0.92 -33.64 16.27
CA THR A 61 0.44 -33.23 14.94
C THR A 61 -1.08 -33.44 14.85
N TYR A 62 -1.80 -32.39 14.44
CA TYR A 62 -3.26 -32.41 14.47
C TYR A 62 -3.90 -31.74 13.26
N THR A 63 -5.02 -32.32 12.83
CA THR A 63 -5.91 -31.71 11.84
C THR A 63 -7.22 -31.34 12.53
N LEU A 64 -7.65 -30.09 12.39
CA LEU A 64 -8.91 -29.63 12.96
C LEU A 64 -10.09 -30.44 12.45
N SER A 65 -10.95 -30.85 13.37
CA SER A 65 -12.25 -31.42 13.04
C SER A 65 -13.16 -30.33 12.46
N ASN A 66 -14.23 -30.75 11.77
CA ASN A 66 -15.24 -29.81 11.29
C ASN A 66 -15.81 -28.97 12.46
N ASN A 67 -16.14 -27.71 12.19
CA ASN A 67 -16.72 -26.76 13.12
C ASN A 67 -15.80 -26.38 14.31
N VAL A 68 -14.48 -26.53 14.17
CA VAL A 68 -13.46 -26.00 15.09
C VAL A 68 -12.64 -24.96 14.37
N GLU A 69 -12.48 -23.78 14.97
CA GLU A 69 -11.90 -22.60 14.32
C GLU A 69 -10.41 -22.43 14.64
N ASN A 70 -9.95 -22.80 15.84
CA ASN A 70 -8.61 -22.43 16.29
C ASN A 70 -7.74 -23.62 16.66
N LEU A 71 -6.48 -23.57 16.25
CA LEU A 71 -5.43 -24.54 16.63
C LEU A 71 -4.21 -23.80 17.19
N THR A 72 -3.74 -24.24 18.35
CA THR A 72 -2.45 -23.85 18.89
C THR A 72 -1.60 -25.10 19.13
N LEU A 73 -0.44 -25.17 18.47
CA LEU A 73 0.53 -26.23 18.72
C LEU A 73 1.32 -25.91 19.99
N THR A 74 1.47 -26.91 20.85
CA THR A 74 2.10 -26.74 22.17
C THR A 74 3.34 -27.63 22.32
N GLY A 75 4.13 -27.37 23.38
CA GLY A 75 5.34 -28.14 23.65
C GLY A 75 6.53 -27.77 22.76
N THR A 76 7.53 -28.63 22.72
CA THR A 76 8.82 -28.36 22.05
C THR A 76 9.17 -29.42 20.98
N SER A 77 8.20 -30.26 20.61
CA SER A 77 8.36 -31.22 19.53
C SER A 77 8.02 -30.60 18.17
N THR A 78 8.69 -31.05 17.13
CA THR A 78 8.31 -30.72 15.74
C THR A 78 7.00 -31.40 15.41
N ILE A 79 5.92 -30.66 15.40
CA ILE A 79 4.55 -31.08 15.12
C ILE A 79 3.91 -30.12 14.13
N ASN A 80 2.89 -30.55 13.42
CA ASN A 80 2.25 -29.81 12.35
C ASN A 80 0.77 -29.59 12.63
N GLY A 81 0.22 -28.54 12.03
CA GLY A 81 -1.19 -28.19 12.15
C GLY A 81 -1.87 -28.08 10.79
N THR A 82 -3.07 -28.61 10.70
CA THR A 82 -3.92 -28.45 9.52
C THR A 82 -5.30 -27.96 9.96
N GLY A 83 -5.79 -26.95 9.27
CA GLY A 83 -7.15 -26.41 9.45
C GLY A 83 -8.23 -27.26 8.80
N ASN A 84 -9.35 -26.65 8.56
CA ASN A 84 -10.50 -27.29 7.91
C ASN A 84 -11.06 -26.37 6.79
N SER A 85 -12.37 -26.27 6.61
CA SER A 85 -12.99 -25.41 5.59
C SER A 85 -13.66 -24.15 6.17
N LEU A 86 -13.26 -23.75 7.36
CA LEU A 86 -13.68 -22.50 8.01
C LEU A 86 -12.51 -21.53 8.03
N ASP A 87 -12.79 -20.28 8.35
CA ASP A 87 -11.77 -19.30 8.67
C ASP A 87 -11.05 -19.71 9.96
N ASN A 88 -9.84 -20.24 9.83
CA ASN A 88 -9.09 -20.78 10.96
C ASN A 88 -7.99 -19.84 11.47
N VAL A 89 -7.64 -19.96 12.75
CA VAL A 89 -6.43 -19.37 13.33
C VAL A 89 -5.51 -20.51 13.75
N LEU A 90 -4.36 -20.63 13.06
CA LEU A 90 -3.35 -21.66 13.30
C LEU A 90 -2.09 -21.03 13.90
N ILE A 91 -1.73 -21.44 15.11
CA ILE A 91 -0.53 -20.95 15.80
C ILE A 91 0.43 -22.12 16.04
N GLY A 92 1.65 -22.01 15.51
CA GLY A 92 2.73 -22.95 15.72
C GLY A 92 3.33 -22.86 17.15
N ASN A 93 4.30 -23.72 17.42
CA ASN A 93 5.06 -23.69 18.67
C ASN A 93 6.43 -22.98 18.48
N SER A 94 7.43 -23.28 19.31
CA SER A 94 8.75 -22.62 19.24
C SER A 94 9.79 -23.35 18.39
N VAL A 95 9.39 -24.34 17.60
CA VAL A 95 10.24 -25.11 16.68
C VAL A 95 9.57 -25.22 15.32
N ASN A 96 10.30 -25.72 14.32
CA ASN A 96 9.80 -25.76 12.94
C ASN A 96 8.47 -26.49 12.80
N ASN A 97 7.48 -25.81 12.25
CA ASN A 97 6.17 -26.35 11.98
C ASN A 97 5.82 -26.31 10.48
N THR A 98 4.90 -27.16 10.08
CA THR A 98 4.15 -26.99 8.84
C THR A 98 2.69 -26.71 9.22
N LEU A 99 2.18 -25.53 8.78
CA LEU A 99 0.80 -25.13 8.97
C LEU A 99 0.11 -25.08 7.60
N THR A 100 -1.09 -25.67 7.52
CA THR A 100 -1.93 -25.61 6.32
C THR A 100 -3.32 -25.13 6.74
N GLY A 101 -3.80 -24.02 6.19
CA GLY A 101 -5.11 -23.44 6.50
C GLY A 101 -6.25 -24.31 5.97
N GLY A 102 -6.43 -24.33 4.69
CA GLY A 102 -7.46 -25.13 4.00
C GLY A 102 -8.28 -24.29 3.04
N ASP A 103 -9.60 -24.39 3.14
CA ASP A 103 -10.52 -23.42 2.55
C ASP A 103 -10.88 -22.41 3.65
N GLY A 104 -11.21 -21.17 3.29
CA GLY A 104 -11.57 -20.11 4.24
C GLY A 104 -10.48 -19.05 4.36
N ASN A 105 -10.79 -17.93 5.02
CA ASN A 105 -9.82 -16.87 5.23
C ASN A 105 -9.01 -17.14 6.51
N ASP A 106 -7.85 -17.75 6.35
CA ASP A 106 -7.07 -18.29 7.44
C ASP A 106 -6.02 -17.30 7.99
N THR A 107 -5.69 -17.46 9.25
CA THR A 107 -4.58 -16.74 9.90
C THR A 107 -3.54 -17.75 10.36
N LEU A 108 -2.33 -17.69 9.78
CA LEU A 108 -1.23 -18.60 10.05
C LEU A 108 -0.07 -17.87 10.71
N ASN A 109 0.33 -18.34 11.88
CA ASN A 109 1.48 -17.84 12.61
C ASN A 109 2.37 -19.02 13.03
N GLY A 110 3.52 -19.18 12.36
CA GLY A 110 4.45 -20.27 12.68
C GLY A 110 5.05 -20.16 14.08
N GLY A 111 5.14 -18.94 14.61
CA GLY A 111 5.87 -18.67 15.84
C GLY A 111 7.37 -18.70 15.59
N SER A 112 8.17 -18.98 16.64
CA SER A 112 9.63 -19.09 16.46
C SER A 112 9.98 -20.43 15.77
N GLY A 113 10.95 -20.37 14.88
CA GLY A 113 11.39 -21.57 14.16
C GLY A 113 11.71 -21.24 12.72
N THR A 114 11.76 -22.24 11.89
CA THR A 114 11.73 -22.10 10.44
C THR A 114 10.49 -22.83 9.97
N ASP A 115 9.46 -22.07 9.65
CA ASP A 115 8.12 -22.59 9.46
C ASP A 115 7.75 -22.64 7.98
N THR A 116 6.85 -23.53 7.64
CA THR A 116 6.24 -23.61 6.30
C THR A 116 4.74 -23.43 6.47
N MET A 117 4.20 -22.39 5.85
CA MET A 117 2.80 -22.01 5.93
C MET A 117 2.17 -22.03 4.55
N ALA A 118 0.99 -22.62 4.43
CA ALA A 118 0.17 -22.61 3.22
C ALA A 118 -1.27 -22.29 3.63
N GLY A 119 -1.82 -21.19 3.13
CA GLY A 119 -3.18 -20.74 3.44
C GLY A 119 -4.19 -21.63 2.73
N GLY A 120 -4.23 -21.57 1.42
CA GLY A 120 -5.13 -22.34 0.57
C GLY A 120 -6.15 -21.46 -0.12
N LEU A 121 -7.44 -21.83 -0.11
CA LEU A 121 -8.48 -21.01 -0.73
C LEU A 121 -9.00 -19.96 0.25
N GLY A 122 -8.96 -18.71 -0.13
CA GLY A 122 -9.46 -17.58 0.65
C GLY A 122 -8.42 -16.47 0.80
N ASP A 123 -8.80 -15.36 1.41
CA ASP A 123 -7.88 -14.26 1.65
C ASP A 123 -7.13 -14.52 2.97
N ASP A 124 -5.90 -15.01 2.88
CA ASP A 124 -5.14 -15.52 4.01
C ASP A 124 -4.15 -14.51 4.61
N ILE A 125 -3.85 -14.68 5.89
CA ILE A 125 -2.91 -13.82 6.63
C ILE A 125 -1.78 -14.66 7.22
N TYR A 126 -0.54 -14.31 6.84
CA TYR A 126 0.68 -14.91 7.34
C TYR A 126 1.43 -13.98 8.28
N PHE A 127 1.90 -14.49 9.40
CA PHE A 127 2.86 -13.82 10.27
C PHE A 127 4.23 -14.46 10.13
N VAL A 128 5.22 -13.66 9.73
CA VAL A 128 6.60 -14.06 9.46
C VAL A 128 7.53 -13.32 10.41
N ASP A 129 8.21 -14.05 11.30
CA ASP A 129 9.16 -13.50 12.26
C ASP A 129 10.61 -13.94 11.99
N VAL A 130 10.82 -14.93 11.13
CA VAL A 130 12.13 -15.44 10.70
C VAL A 130 12.24 -15.36 9.17
N THR A 131 13.41 -14.93 8.67
CA THR A 131 13.65 -14.81 7.22
C THR A 131 13.57 -16.14 6.47
N ALA A 132 13.75 -17.25 7.17
CA ALA A 132 13.72 -18.60 6.62
C ALA A 132 12.31 -19.20 6.56
N ASP A 133 11.31 -18.52 7.09
CA ASP A 133 9.92 -18.97 6.96
C ASP A 133 9.48 -18.98 5.49
N VAL A 134 8.69 -19.96 5.16
CA VAL A 134 8.16 -20.16 3.80
C VAL A 134 6.66 -19.96 3.82
N THR A 135 6.17 -19.06 2.94
CA THR A 135 4.75 -18.90 2.65
C THR A 135 4.47 -19.44 1.25
N ASN A 136 3.45 -20.24 1.10
CA ASN A 136 3.09 -20.88 -0.16
C ASN A 136 1.64 -20.60 -0.52
N GLU A 137 1.43 -20.15 -1.75
CA GLU A 137 0.12 -19.98 -2.36
C GLU A 137 0.09 -20.51 -3.79
N ASN A 138 -1.06 -21.01 -4.21
CA ASN A 138 -1.30 -21.31 -5.60
C ASN A 138 -2.03 -20.14 -6.28
N ALA A 139 -2.07 -20.15 -7.58
CA ALA A 139 -2.70 -19.09 -8.35
C ALA A 139 -4.23 -19.09 -8.18
N ASN A 140 -4.80 -17.91 -7.93
CA ASN A 140 -6.23 -17.65 -7.74
C ASN A 140 -6.82 -18.28 -6.46
N GLU A 141 -6.03 -18.39 -5.41
CA GLU A 141 -6.51 -18.85 -4.11
C GLU A 141 -7.04 -17.71 -3.25
N GLY A 142 -6.67 -16.44 -3.51
CA GLY A 142 -7.20 -15.28 -2.77
C GLY A 142 -6.42 -14.00 -3.00
N LEU A 143 -6.59 -13.08 -2.06
CA LEU A 143 -5.79 -11.88 -1.91
C LEU A 143 -5.04 -11.97 -0.57
N ASP A 144 -3.79 -12.44 -0.63
CA ASP A 144 -3.08 -12.91 0.54
C ASP A 144 -2.14 -11.88 1.14
N THR A 145 -2.05 -11.86 2.47
CA THR A 145 -1.31 -10.86 3.25
C THR A 145 -0.18 -11.50 4.03
N VAL A 146 1.04 -10.99 3.85
CA VAL A 146 2.18 -11.29 4.73
C VAL A 146 2.45 -10.10 5.65
N ASN A 147 2.32 -10.30 6.96
CA ASN A 147 2.81 -9.41 8.01
C ASN A 147 4.21 -9.87 8.42
N SER A 148 5.25 -9.09 8.10
CA SER A 148 6.64 -9.51 8.33
C SER A 148 7.36 -8.63 9.33
N GLY A 149 7.92 -9.25 10.37
CA GLY A 149 8.84 -8.63 11.32
C GLY A 149 10.31 -8.64 10.86
N VAL A 150 10.58 -9.16 9.67
CA VAL A 150 11.93 -9.29 9.08
C VAL A 150 11.93 -8.83 7.64
N THR A 151 13.11 -8.58 7.07
CA THR A 151 13.23 -8.32 5.62
C THR A 151 12.60 -9.46 4.83
N ARG A 152 11.70 -9.12 3.89
CA ARG A 152 10.91 -10.12 3.17
C ARG A 152 10.86 -9.87 1.67
N THR A 153 10.96 -10.95 0.92
CA THR A 153 10.54 -11.01 -0.48
C THR A 153 9.28 -11.86 -0.57
N LEU A 154 8.23 -11.36 -1.20
CA LEU A 154 6.99 -12.11 -1.40
C LEU A 154 7.24 -13.35 -2.26
N ALA A 155 6.66 -14.46 -1.86
CA ALA A 155 6.53 -15.63 -2.71
C ALA A 155 5.59 -15.34 -3.90
N THR A 156 5.54 -16.24 -4.88
CA THR A 156 4.57 -16.15 -5.97
C THR A 156 3.15 -16.27 -5.43
N ASN A 157 2.21 -15.60 -6.09
CA ASN A 157 0.78 -15.62 -5.76
C ASN A 157 0.41 -15.01 -4.39
N ILE A 158 1.24 -14.11 -3.85
CA ILE A 158 0.93 -13.30 -2.66
C ILE A 158 0.99 -11.83 -3.07
N GLU A 159 -0.01 -11.04 -2.71
CA GLU A 159 -0.19 -9.67 -3.18
C GLU A 159 0.19 -8.61 -2.15
N LEU A 160 -0.01 -8.87 -0.85
CA LEU A 160 0.13 -7.84 0.17
C LEU A 160 1.30 -8.15 1.11
N LEU A 161 2.18 -7.14 1.32
CA LEU A 161 3.28 -7.19 2.28
C LEU A 161 3.23 -5.99 3.21
N PHE A 162 3.06 -6.24 4.49
CA PHE A 162 3.13 -5.21 5.53
C PHE A 162 4.32 -5.49 6.44
N LEU A 163 5.29 -4.57 6.42
CA LEU A 163 6.43 -4.63 7.33
C LEU A 163 6.02 -4.15 8.72
N THR A 164 6.34 -4.90 9.73
CA THR A 164 5.93 -4.67 11.11
C THR A 164 7.11 -4.40 12.03
N GLY A 165 6.82 -3.97 13.25
CA GLY A 165 7.87 -3.71 14.25
C GLY A 165 8.63 -2.40 14.02
N THR A 166 9.76 -2.24 14.72
CA THR A 166 10.53 -0.99 14.79
C THR A 166 11.97 -1.14 14.27
N SER A 167 12.30 -2.27 13.65
CA SER A 167 13.59 -2.50 13.01
C SER A 167 13.59 -2.01 11.56
N ALA A 168 14.74 -1.53 11.09
CA ALA A 168 14.92 -1.21 9.68
C ALA A 168 14.99 -2.51 8.86
N ILE A 169 13.87 -2.83 8.20
CA ILE A 169 13.67 -4.02 7.38
C ILE A 169 13.15 -3.61 6.00
N ASN A 170 13.30 -4.48 5.02
CA ASN A 170 13.02 -4.17 3.63
C ASN A 170 11.95 -5.11 3.06
N GLY A 171 11.21 -4.62 2.07
CA GLY A 171 10.17 -5.36 1.36
C GLY A 171 10.43 -5.46 -0.12
N THR A 172 10.25 -6.64 -0.68
CA THR A 172 10.29 -6.85 -2.13
C THR A 172 9.06 -7.66 -2.55
N GLY A 173 8.35 -7.16 -3.55
CA GLY A 173 7.22 -7.86 -4.16
C GLY A 173 7.64 -8.95 -5.12
N ASN A 174 6.69 -9.45 -5.86
CA ASN A 174 6.87 -10.45 -6.90
C ASN A 174 6.55 -9.87 -8.30
N THR A 175 6.01 -10.65 -9.22
CA THR A 175 5.66 -10.17 -10.57
C THR A 175 4.17 -9.86 -10.74
N LEU A 176 3.39 -10.01 -9.70
CA LEU A 176 1.98 -9.62 -9.66
C LEU A 176 1.83 -8.15 -9.27
N ALA A 177 0.61 -7.66 -9.27
CA ALA A 177 0.28 -6.40 -8.62
C ALA A 177 0.43 -6.56 -7.10
N ASN A 178 1.29 -5.74 -6.47
CA ASN A 178 1.53 -5.81 -5.04
C ASN A 178 1.19 -4.49 -4.32
N LEU A 179 0.71 -4.58 -3.09
CA LEU A 179 0.74 -3.50 -2.12
C LEU A 179 1.83 -3.82 -1.09
N ILE A 180 2.84 -2.97 -1.03
CA ILE A 180 3.92 -3.11 -0.06
C ILE A 180 3.94 -1.87 0.83
N ARG A 181 3.74 -2.09 2.13
CA ARG A 181 3.78 -1.03 3.14
C ARG A 181 4.96 -1.20 4.07
N GLY A 182 5.78 -0.15 4.19
CA GLY A 182 6.86 -0.04 5.16
C GLY A 182 6.35 0.10 6.60
N ASN A 183 7.28 0.10 7.54
CA ASN A 183 7.00 0.36 8.94
C ASN A 183 7.29 1.84 9.29
N THR A 184 7.63 2.15 10.55
CA THR A 184 7.85 3.54 11.01
C THR A 184 9.32 3.97 10.99
N VAL A 185 10.19 3.23 10.34
CA VAL A 185 11.63 3.51 10.21
C VAL A 185 12.07 3.29 8.77
N ASN A 186 13.29 3.71 8.42
CA ASN A 186 13.78 3.65 7.03
C ASN A 186 13.67 2.26 6.41
N ASN A 187 12.98 2.19 5.29
CA ASN A 187 12.81 0.97 4.51
C ASN A 187 13.36 1.10 3.09
N THR A 188 13.70 -0.01 2.49
CA THR A 188 13.86 -0.12 1.04
C THR A 188 12.76 -1.02 0.52
N LEU A 189 11.89 -0.47 -0.33
CA LEU A 189 10.75 -1.16 -0.92
C LEU A 189 10.95 -1.30 -2.42
N ALA A 190 10.75 -2.51 -2.93
CA ALA A 190 10.83 -2.80 -4.36
C ALA A 190 9.60 -3.57 -4.82
N GLY A 191 8.87 -3.08 -5.82
CA GLY A 191 7.65 -3.73 -6.31
C GLY A 191 7.90 -5.09 -6.94
N GLY A 192 9.00 -5.23 -7.71
CA GLY A 192 9.33 -6.49 -8.39
C GLY A 192 8.90 -6.49 -9.85
N GLY A 193 7.76 -5.98 -10.16
CA GLY A 193 7.16 -5.82 -11.48
C GLY A 193 5.66 -6.06 -11.39
N GLY A 194 4.90 -5.42 -12.27
CA GLY A 194 3.45 -5.41 -12.16
C GLY A 194 2.92 -4.00 -11.91
N ILE A 195 1.64 -3.90 -11.59
CA ILE A 195 1.02 -2.64 -11.18
C ILE A 195 1.07 -2.56 -9.66
N ASP A 196 2.10 -1.88 -9.13
CA ASP A 196 2.38 -1.92 -7.70
C ASP A 196 2.01 -0.62 -6.97
N ILE A 197 1.77 -0.75 -5.68
CA ILE A 197 1.57 0.35 -4.75
C ILE A 197 2.60 0.19 -3.63
N LEU A 198 3.51 1.16 -3.53
CA LEU A 198 4.57 1.17 -2.54
C LEU A 198 4.34 2.35 -1.58
N GLU A 199 4.15 2.05 -0.30
CA GLU A 199 3.94 3.04 0.77
C GLU A 199 5.08 2.94 1.78
N GLY A 200 5.96 3.96 1.83
CA GLY A 200 7.10 4.00 2.75
C GLY A 200 6.66 4.09 4.21
N GLY A 201 5.74 4.99 4.48
CA GLY A 201 5.21 5.22 5.82
C GLY A 201 5.90 6.38 6.52
N SER A 202 6.60 6.11 7.61
CA SER A 202 7.47 7.11 8.27
C SER A 202 8.91 6.64 8.20
N GLY A 203 9.84 7.56 8.10
CA GLY A 203 11.26 7.26 7.97
C GLY A 203 11.82 7.88 6.70
N ASN A 204 13.07 7.63 6.39
CA ASN A 204 13.64 8.04 5.11
C ASN A 204 13.72 6.79 4.23
N ASP A 205 12.75 6.69 3.32
CA ASP A 205 12.50 5.46 2.59
C ASP A 205 13.08 5.51 1.17
N THR A 206 13.34 4.35 0.60
CA THR A 206 13.74 4.20 -0.79
C THR A 206 12.76 3.28 -1.50
N LEU A 207 12.02 3.83 -2.46
CA LEU A 207 10.97 3.14 -3.19
C LEU A 207 11.36 3.01 -4.67
N SER A 208 11.23 1.81 -5.23
CA SER A 208 11.52 1.55 -6.64
C SER A 208 10.69 0.38 -7.17
N ASN A 209 10.46 0.35 -8.48
CA ASN A 209 9.89 -0.81 -9.14
C ASN A 209 10.67 -1.18 -10.41
N ALA A 210 10.59 -2.43 -10.84
CA ALA A 210 11.26 -2.91 -12.02
C ALA A 210 10.50 -2.56 -13.31
N SER A 211 9.17 -2.63 -13.28
CA SER A 211 8.29 -2.34 -14.42
C SER A 211 6.83 -2.25 -13.99
N GLY A 212 5.98 -1.70 -14.86
CA GLY A 212 4.55 -1.50 -14.63
C GLY A 212 4.24 -0.11 -14.08
N ASN A 213 3.00 0.34 -14.25
CA ASN A 213 2.55 1.60 -13.65
C ASN A 213 2.53 1.45 -12.13
N THR A 214 3.14 2.38 -11.42
CA THR A 214 3.33 2.27 -9.98
C THR A 214 2.85 3.52 -9.26
N LEU A 215 2.20 3.35 -8.12
CA LEU A 215 2.05 4.39 -7.12
C LEU A 215 3.20 4.30 -6.12
N PHE A 216 4.01 5.34 -6.05
CA PHE A 216 5.01 5.55 -5.02
C PHE A 216 4.50 6.60 -4.04
N ASN A 217 4.36 6.24 -2.77
CA ASN A 217 4.03 7.16 -1.68
C ASN A 217 5.13 7.06 -0.61
N GLY A 218 6.02 8.06 -0.55
CA GLY A 218 7.12 8.10 0.44
C GLY A 218 6.59 8.21 1.86
N GLY A 219 5.68 9.14 2.10
CA GLY A 219 5.03 9.35 3.38
C GLY A 219 5.64 10.47 4.21
N ILE A 220 6.18 10.17 5.37
CA ILE A 220 6.81 11.15 6.26
C ILE A 220 8.32 10.89 6.31
N GLY A 221 9.13 11.86 5.84
CA GLY A 221 10.58 11.72 5.91
C GLY A 221 11.29 12.39 4.76
N THR A 222 12.50 11.97 4.52
CA THR A 222 13.25 12.39 3.32
C THR A 222 13.43 11.16 2.46
N ASP A 223 12.54 11.05 1.46
CA ASP A 223 12.38 9.83 0.70
C ASP A 223 13.06 9.89 -0.67
N THR A 224 13.34 8.73 -1.21
CA THR A 224 13.88 8.57 -2.57
C THR A 224 12.96 7.67 -3.36
N LEU A 225 12.28 8.25 -4.36
CA LEU A 225 11.36 7.55 -5.24
C LEU A 225 11.95 7.45 -6.64
N THR A 226 11.98 6.23 -7.17
CA THR A 226 12.50 5.96 -8.52
C THR A 226 11.43 5.25 -9.35
N GLY A 227 10.83 5.99 -10.26
CA GLY A 227 9.84 5.51 -11.22
C GLY A 227 10.44 4.59 -12.27
N THR A 228 9.57 4.01 -13.06
CA THR A 228 9.84 2.95 -14.05
C THR A 228 10.02 3.51 -15.47
N ALA A 229 9.77 2.69 -16.47
CA ALA A 229 9.61 3.11 -17.86
C ALA A 229 8.13 3.22 -18.28
N ASN A 230 7.21 3.08 -17.32
CA ASN A 230 5.76 3.13 -17.48
C ASN A 230 5.22 4.41 -16.85
N ASN A 231 3.92 4.62 -16.91
CA ASN A 231 3.29 5.81 -16.36
C ASN A 231 3.07 5.64 -14.84
N ASP A 232 3.77 6.43 -14.04
CA ASP A 232 3.79 6.31 -12.59
C ASP A 232 3.11 7.51 -11.90
N LEU A 233 2.68 7.32 -10.65
CA LEU A 233 2.29 8.38 -9.74
C LEU A 233 3.30 8.45 -8.60
N LEU A 234 3.99 9.59 -8.47
CA LEU A 234 4.98 9.83 -7.43
C LEU A 234 4.43 10.85 -6.42
N ILE A 235 4.34 10.45 -5.19
CA ILE A 235 3.97 11.25 -4.01
C ILE A 235 5.16 11.19 -3.06
N GLY A 236 5.92 12.28 -2.92
CA GLY A 236 6.99 12.35 -1.91
C GLY A 236 6.43 12.25 -0.51
N GLY A 237 5.36 13.02 -0.25
CA GLY A 237 4.78 13.17 1.06
C GLY A 237 5.40 14.36 1.79
N THR A 238 5.40 14.32 3.13
CA THR A 238 5.97 15.40 3.92
C THR A 238 7.47 15.22 4.14
N GLY A 239 8.26 16.18 3.67
CA GLY A 239 9.72 16.14 3.85
C GLY A 239 10.48 16.89 2.76
N ASN A 240 11.66 16.41 2.44
CA ASN A 240 12.42 16.95 1.31
C ASN A 240 12.87 15.77 0.43
N ASP A 241 12.05 15.46 -0.55
CA ASP A 241 12.13 14.20 -1.25
C ASP A 241 12.92 14.29 -2.56
N ALA A 242 13.47 13.16 -2.97
CA ALA A 242 14.17 13.00 -4.23
C ALA A 242 13.36 12.12 -5.19
N LEU A 243 12.82 12.72 -6.24
CA LEU A 243 11.94 12.07 -7.19
C LEU A 243 12.62 11.91 -8.54
N THR A 244 12.65 10.69 -9.04
CA THR A 244 13.08 10.36 -10.41
C THR A 244 11.90 9.70 -11.11
N THR A 245 11.33 10.35 -12.12
CA THR A 245 10.12 9.86 -12.80
C THR A 245 10.40 8.64 -13.68
N GLY A 246 11.56 8.55 -14.29
CA GLY A 246 11.85 7.50 -15.26
C GLY A 246 11.47 7.92 -16.67
N ALA A 247 10.91 7.00 -17.44
CA ALA A 247 10.27 7.27 -18.72
C ALA A 247 8.77 7.01 -18.59
N GLY A 248 7.97 7.51 -19.55
CA GLY A 248 6.53 7.44 -19.47
C GLY A 248 5.91 8.80 -19.17
N ALA A 249 4.59 8.86 -19.18
CA ALA A 249 3.83 10.05 -18.81
C ALA A 249 3.49 9.97 -17.31
N ASP A 250 4.41 10.47 -16.48
CA ASP A 250 4.32 10.36 -15.04
C ASP A 250 3.57 11.55 -14.42
N ILE A 251 3.04 11.31 -13.25
CA ILE A 251 2.37 12.33 -12.45
C ILE A 251 3.13 12.51 -11.15
N ILE A 252 3.61 13.73 -10.91
CA ILE A 252 4.16 14.14 -9.64
C ILE A 252 3.05 14.84 -8.87
N ALA A 253 2.59 14.28 -7.76
CA ALA A 253 1.61 14.93 -6.90
C ALA A 253 2.30 15.58 -5.72
N PHE A 254 1.97 16.87 -5.48
CA PHE A 254 2.58 17.69 -4.45
C PHE A 254 1.54 18.58 -3.79
N ASN A 255 1.52 18.59 -2.49
CA ASN A 255 0.62 19.41 -1.69
C ASN A 255 1.33 20.57 -1.00
N LEU A 256 0.58 21.62 -0.69
CA LEU A 256 1.06 22.62 0.26
C LEU A 256 1.26 21.93 1.62
N GLY A 257 2.48 21.96 2.14
CA GLY A 257 2.89 21.26 3.36
C GLY A 257 3.84 20.09 3.12
N ASP A 258 4.05 19.66 1.88
CA ASP A 258 4.93 18.51 1.57
C ASP A 258 6.43 18.86 1.73
N GLY A 259 6.80 20.16 1.67
CA GLY A 259 8.18 20.59 1.95
C GLY A 259 8.97 21.00 0.71
N ALA A 260 10.21 20.54 0.59
CA ALA A 260 11.10 20.99 -0.49
C ALA A 260 11.68 19.84 -1.30
N ASP A 261 10.97 19.46 -2.35
CA ASP A 261 11.32 18.30 -3.15
C ASP A 261 12.23 18.63 -4.33
N THR A 262 12.96 17.61 -4.77
CA THR A 262 13.81 17.68 -5.95
C THR A 262 13.38 16.63 -6.96
N VAL A 263 13.01 17.06 -8.16
CA VAL A 263 12.73 16.23 -9.31
C VAL A 263 13.99 16.16 -10.17
N ALA A 264 14.50 14.95 -10.38
CA ALA A 264 15.67 14.72 -11.23
C ALA A 264 15.37 15.09 -12.69
N ALA A 265 16.41 15.48 -13.42
CA ALA A 265 16.28 15.74 -14.84
C ALA A 265 15.87 14.46 -15.58
N SER A 266 14.87 14.56 -16.44
CA SER A 266 14.41 13.48 -17.32
C SER A 266 14.39 13.92 -18.77
N THR A 267 14.61 13.00 -19.69
CA THR A 267 14.59 13.26 -21.14
C THR A 267 13.21 13.10 -21.78
N THR A 268 12.25 12.50 -21.07
CA THR A 268 10.86 12.45 -21.48
C THR A 268 10.17 13.77 -21.17
N LYS A 269 9.22 14.20 -22.01
CA LYS A 269 8.54 15.51 -21.91
C LYS A 269 7.03 15.37 -21.81
N ASP A 270 6.58 14.35 -21.12
CA ASP A 270 5.19 13.96 -21.01
C ASP A 270 4.65 13.96 -19.56
N ASN A 271 5.51 14.32 -18.61
CA ASN A 271 5.11 14.32 -17.20
C ASN A 271 4.19 15.50 -16.84
N SER A 272 3.38 15.27 -15.83
CA SER A 272 2.47 16.26 -15.27
C SER A 272 2.81 16.52 -13.79
N LEU A 273 2.71 17.78 -13.38
CA LEU A 273 2.73 18.17 -11.97
C LEU A 273 1.30 18.42 -11.51
N SER A 274 0.84 17.72 -10.48
CA SER A 274 -0.47 17.89 -9.85
C SER A 274 -0.31 18.54 -8.48
N LEU A 275 -0.74 19.79 -8.34
CA LEU A 275 -0.68 20.54 -7.09
C LEU A 275 -2.02 20.48 -6.34
N GLY A 276 -1.94 20.33 -5.04
CA GLY A 276 -3.09 20.28 -4.14
C GLY A 276 -2.80 20.82 -2.74
N GLY A 277 -3.43 20.23 -1.71
CA GLY A 277 -3.23 20.62 -0.32
C GLY A 277 -3.69 22.06 -0.01
N GLY A 278 -4.59 22.63 -0.82
CA GLY A 278 -5.02 24.00 -0.66
C GLY A 278 -4.10 25.05 -1.31
N ALA A 279 -3.16 24.64 -2.15
CA ALA A 279 -2.31 25.56 -2.92
C ALA A 279 -3.15 26.47 -3.81
N ARG A 280 -2.87 27.77 -3.76
CA ARG A 280 -3.59 28.80 -4.53
C ARG A 280 -2.67 29.37 -5.60
N TYR A 281 -3.23 29.92 -6.65
CA TYR A 281 -2.46 30.54 -7.72
C TYR A 281 -1.52 31.66 -7.23
N ALA A 282 -1.95 32.40 -6.18
CA ALA A 282 -1.13 33.42 -5.59
C ALA A 282 0.11 32.90 -4.83
N ASP A 283 0.09 31.63 -4.48
CA ASP A 283 1.18 30.95 -3.78
C ASP A 283 2.27 30.44 -4.74
N LEU A 284 2.01 30.47 -6.07
CA LEU A 284 2.88 29.89 -7.09
C LEU A 284 3.85 30.90 -7.66
N LEU A 285 5.15 30.70 -7.40
CA LEU A 285 6.21 31.58 -7.89
C LEU A 285 7.31 30.77 -8.56
N PHE A 286 7.70 31.15 -9.79
CA PHE A 286 8.93 30.63 -10.38
C PHE A 286 10.16 31.36 -9.89
N GLN A 287 11.22 30.60 -9.70
CA GLN A 287 12.57 31.07 -9.40
C GLN A 287 13.58 30.27 -10.22
N LYS A 288 14.66 30.90 -10.66
CA LYS A 288 15.82 30.20 -11.24
C LYS A 288 17.01 30.30 -10.29
N THR A 289 17.65 29.16 -10.02
CA THR A 289 18.88 29.08 -9.23
C THR A 289 19.89 28.22 -9.98
N GLY A 290 20.98 28.84 -10.45
CA GLY A 290 21.94 28.12 -11.31
C GLY A 290 21.27 27.59 -12.58
N ASN A 291 21.28 26.28 -12.74
CA ASN A 291 20.62 25.57 -13.85
C ASN A 291 19.25 24.99 -13.48
N ASP A 292 18.79 25.20 -12.28
CA ASP A 292 17.53 24.62 -11.79
C ASP A 292 16.38 25.61 -11.94
N LEU A 293 15.20 25.07 -12.23
CA LEU A 293 13.93 25.76 -12.12
C LEU A 293 13.30 25.38 -10.77
N ILE A 294 12.88 26.36 -10.01
CA ILE A 294 12.16 26.17 -8.75
C ILE A 294 10.74 26.70 -8.93
N LEU A 295 9.76 25.88 -8.62
CA LEU A 295 8.38 26.32 -8.37
C LEU A 295 8.16 26.35 -6.87
N LYS A 296 8.03 27.55 -6.32
CA LYS A 296 7.60 27.72 -4.93
C LYS A 296 6.10 27.55 -4.83
N VAL A 297 5.66 26.89 -3.77
CA VAL A 297 4.26 26.66 -3.42
C VAL A 297 4.04 27.19 -2.00
N GLY A 298 3.67 28.46 -1.90
CA GLY A 298 3.57 29.15 -0.60
C GLY A 298 4.92 29.65 -0.07
N ALA A 299 5.06 29.73 1.24
CA ALA A 299 6.20 30.37 1.90
C ALA A 299 7.40 29.43 2.10
N SER A 300 7.14 28.16 2.39
CA SER A 300 8.16 27.16 2.76
C SER A 300 8.37 26.08 1.72
N ASP A 301 7.33 25.75 0.97
CA ASP A 301 7.31 24.58 0.13
C ASP A 301 7.77 24.92 -1.29
N GLN A 302 8.40 23.94 -1.93
CA GLN A 302 8.91 24.13 -3.29
C GLN A 302 9.20 22.79 -3.99
N ILE A 303 9.17 22.85 -5.31
CA ILE A 303 9.66 21.77 -6.16
C ILE A 303 10.82 22.31 -6.98
N THR A 304 11.97 21.64 -6.89
CA THR A 304 13.18 21.94 -7.65
C THR A 304 13.32 20.97 -8.82
N PHE A 305 13.22 21.47 -10.06
CA PHE A 305 13.51 20.70 -11.27
C PHE A 305 15.01 20.82 -11.57
N SER A 306 15.76 19.78 -11.23
CA SER A 306 17.21 19.78 -11.30
C SER A 306 17.70 19.82 -12.76
N GLY A 307 18.66 20.68 -13.04
CA GLY A 307 19.27 20.81 -14.36
C GLY A 307 18.33 21.26 -15.49
N TYR A 308 17.16 21.82 -15.19
CA TYR A 308 16.12 22.23 -16.14
C TYR A 308 16.65 23.11 -17.27
N TYR A 309 17.61 23.99 -16.95
CA TYR A 309 18.23 24.92 -17.90
C TYR A 309 19.54 24.41 -18.51
N THR A 310 19.99 23.19 -18.16
CA THR A 310 21.21 22.59 -18.74
C THR A 310 20.96 22.20 -20.18
N SER A 311 19.80 21.66 -20.49
CA SER A 311 19.38 21.24 -21.83
C SER A 311 17.85 21.32 -21.96
N THR A 312 17.37 21.58 -23.17
CA THR A 312 15.93 21.50 -23.45
C THR A 312 15.38 20.06 -23.31
N SER A 313 16.26 19.07 -23.38
CA SER A 313 15.88 17.68 -23.11
C SER A 313 15.62 17.38 -21.63
N ASN A 314 16.07 18.23 -20.70
CA ASN A 314 15.85 18.04 -19.28
C ASN A 314 14.49 18.62 -18.78
N ARG A 315 13.69 19.16 -19.67
CA ARG A 315 12.38 19.75 -19.35
C ARG A 315 11.31 18.68 -19.43
N SER A 316 11.16 17.91 -18.35
CA SER A 316 10.30 16.71 -18.33
C SER A 316 8.81 17.02 -18.14
N VAL A 317 8.46 18.09 -17.41
CA VAL A 317 7.08 18.44 -17.10
C VAL A 317 6.51 19.36 -18.18
N ASN A 318 5.37 18.98 -18.75
CA ASN A 318 4.67 19.76 -19.78
C ASN A 318 3.31 20.30 -19.29
N THR A 319 2.70 19.69 -18.29
CA THR A 319 1.38 20.04 -17.77
C THR A 319 1.45 20.37 -16.28
N LEU A 320 0.83 21.46 -15.89
CA LEU A 320 0.53 21.79 -14.50
C LEU A 320 -0.98 21.58 -14.28
N GLN A 321 -1.34 20.63 -13.45
CA GLN A 321 -2.68 20.48 -12.91
C GLN A 321 -2.74 21.14 -11.53
N VAL A 322 -3.80 21.86 -11.24
CA VAL A 322 -4.04 22.43 -9.90
C VAL A 322 -5.44 22.04 -9.44
N ILE A 323 -5.51 21.40 -8.28
CA ILE A 323 -6.76 21.03 -7.63
C ILE A 323 -7.17 22.19 -6.76
N ILE A 324 -8.05 23.04 -7.29
CA ILE A 324 -8.48 24.26 -6.61
C ILE A 324 -9.75 24.09 -5.79
N GLU A 325 -10.42 22.94 -5.88
CA GLU A 325 -11.58 22.65 -5.05
C GLU A 325 -11.24 22.79 -3.54
N GLY A 326 -12.03 23.60 -2.86
CA GLY A 326 -11.81 23.89 -1.43
C GLY A 326 -10.82 25.04 -1.16
N THR A 327 -10.29 25.68 -2.20
CA THR A 327 -9.50 26.93 -2.08
C THR A 327 -10.35 28.15 -2.38
N SER A 328 -9.81 29.35 -2.11
CA SER A 328 -10.46 30.62 -2.52
C SER A 328 -10.39 30.88 -4.03
N ASP A 329 -9.62 30.10 -4.79
CA ASP A 329 -9.55 30.22 -6.24
C ASP A 329 -10.72 29.52 -6.95
N TYR A 330 -11.36 28.57 -6.28
CA TYR A 330 -12.53 27.88 -6.84
C TYR A 330 -13.81 28.68 -6.65
N ASP A 331 -14.46 28.98 -7.77
CA ASP A 331 -15.79 29.62 -7.84
C ASP A 331 -16.56 29.08 -9.05
N ASN A 332 -17.42 28.10 -8.81
CA ASN A 332 -18.19 27.42 -9.87
C ASN A 332 -19.17 28.34 -10.62
N ALA A 333 -19.42 29.53 -10.11
CA ALA A 333 -20.26 30.54 -10.77
C ALA A 333 -19.43 31.57 -11.56
N SER A 334 -18.09 31.49 -11.48
CA SER A 334 -17.20 32.44 -12.17
C SER A 334 -17.26 32.27 -13.69
N SER A 335 -17.19 33.39 -14.38
CA SER A 335 -16.95 33.41 -15.84
C SER A 335 -15.47 33.24 -16.20
N ASP A 336 -14.57 33.31 -15.22
CA ASP A 336 -13.15 33.06 -15.40
C ASP A 336 -12.94 31.54 -15.51
N VAL A 337 -12.52 31.10 -16.68
CA VAL A 337 -12.29 29.66 -16.99
C VAL A 337 -11.20 29.04 -16.14
N THR A 338 -10.31 29.81 -15.52
CA THR A 338 -9.26 29.30 -14.64
C THR A 338 -9.73 29.07 -13.21
N ARG A 339 -11.03 29.33 -12.91
CA ARG A 339 -11.57 29.29 -11.54
C ARG A 339 -12.87 28.51 -11.40
N ASN A 340 -13.50 28.12 -12.52
CA ASN A 340 -14.86 27.60 -12.49
C ASN A 340 -14.96 26.07 -12.47
N LYS A 341 -13.82 25.37 -12.43
CA LYS A 341 -13.72 23.93 -12.31
C LYS A 341 -12.92 23.50 -11.07
N LYS A 342 -13.15 22.31 -10.59
CA LYS A 342 -12.46 21.73 -9.41
C LYS A 342 -10.99 21.49 -9.66
N VAL A 343 -10.69 21.10 -10.89
CA VAL A 343 -9.36 20.76 -11.38
C VAL A 343 -9.11 21.61 -12.62
N GLU A 344 -8.01 22.34 -12.62
CA GLU A 344 -7.61 23.21 -13.72
C GLU A 344 -6.23 22.80 -14.24
N SER A 345 -6.05 22.85 -15.57
CA SER A 345 -4.80 22.44 -16.22
C SER A 345 -4.21 23.54 -17.07
N PHE A 346 -2.89 23.67 -17.01
CA PHE A 346 -2.12 24.73 -17.67
C PHE A 346 -0.91 24.14 -18.40
N ASN A 347 -0.51 24.80 -19.47
CA ASN A 347 0.73 24.50 -20.19
C ASN A 347 1.93 24.95 -19.34
N PHE A 348 2.61 24.01 -18.70
CA PHE A 348 3.76 24.29 -17.84
C PHE A 348 4.94 24.91 -18.62
N ASP A 349 5.27 24.39 -19.80
CA ASP A 349 6.30 24.96 -20.65
C ASP A 349 5.99 26.41 -21.05
N GLY A 350 4.73 26.72 -21.34
CA GLY A 350 4.26 28.05 -21.64
C GLY A 350 4.40 29.01 -20.45
N LEU A 351 4.11 28.56 -19.25
CA LEU A 351 4.34 29.34 -18.02
C LEU A 351 5.83 29.63 -17.81
N VAL A 352 6.69 28.64 -18.01
CA VAL A 352 8.15 28.81 -17.88
C VAL A 352 8.69 29.73 -18.99
N ALA A 353 8.16 29.63 -20.22
CA ALA A 353 8.55 30.54 -21.30
C ALA A 353 8.19 32.01 -20.97
N ALA A 354 7.03 32.24 -20.35
CA ALA A 354 6.63 33.58 -19.88
C ALA A 354 7.56 34.09 -18.76
N PHE A 355 7.96 33.23 -17.84
CA PHE A 355 8.97 33.55 -16.83
C PHE A 355 10.33 33.89 -17.44
N ASP A 356 10.81 33.12 -18.41
CA ASP A 356 12.08 33.37 -19.10
C ASP A 356 12.05 34.69 -19.87
N ALA A 357 10.92 35.03 -20.52
CA ALA A 357 10.73 36.34 -21.17
C ALA A 357 10.74 37.48 -20.18
N ALA A 358 10.10 37.35 -19.02
CA ALA A 358 10.11 38.34 -17.96
C ALA A 358 11.54 38.59 -17.42
N ARG A 359 12.34 37.50 -17.27
CA ARG A 359 13.75 37.61 -16.86
C ARG A 359 14.65 38.26 -17.93
N ALA A 360 14.37 37.94 -19.20
CA ALA A 360 15.11 38.60 -20.29
C ALA A 360 14.84 40.12 -20.32
N ALA A 361 13.62 40.54 -20.02
CA ALA A 361 13.24 41.93 -19.90
C ALA A 361 13.78 42.61 -18.63
N ASN A 362 13.89 41.85 -17.52
CA ASN A 362 14.44 42.34 -16.26
C ASN A 362 15.44 41.28 -15.68
N PRO A 363 16.75 41.38 -15.99
CA PRO A 363 17.74 40.45 -15.50
C PRO A 363 17.92 40.39 -13.97
N SER A 364 17.41 41.38 -13.22
CA SER A 364 17.42 41.37 -11.76
C SER A 364 16.22 40.64 -11.13
N LEU A 365 15.32 40.11 -11.94
CA LEU A 365 14.15 39.37 -11.48
C LEU A 365 14.57 38.04 -10.84
N THR A 366 14.32 37.89 -9.54
CA THR A 366 14.66 36.71 -8.77
C THR A 366 13.48 35.70 -8.69
N THR A 367 12.25 36.24 -8.57
CA THR A 367 11.01 35.44 -8.49
C THR A 367 9.95 36.03 -9.39
N TRP A 368 9.03 35.21 -9.87
CA TRP A 368 7.95 35.63 -10.78
C TRP A 368 6.66 34.86 -10.49
N ALA A 369 5.57 35.63 -10.24
CA ALA A 369 4.27 35.06 -9.98
C ALA A 369 3.62 34.51 -11.26
N VAL A 370 3.13 33.28 -11.23
CA VAL A 370 2.51 32.64 -12.41
C VAL A 370 1.14 33.24 -12.76
N THR A 371 0.48 33.92 -11.82
CA THR A 371 -0.89 34.45 -11.95
C THR A 371 -1.11 35.28 -13.20
N GLY A 372 -0.09 36.08 -13.62
CA GLY A 372 -0.18 36.92 -14.82
C GLY A 372 -0.23 36.16 -16.15
N ALA A 373 0.11 34.88 -16.16
CA ALA A 373 0.16 34.06 -17.38
C ALA A 373 -0.87 32.92 -17.40
N LEU A 374 -1.51 32.59 -16.30
CA LEU A 374 -2.43 31.43 -16.22
C LEU A 374 -3.50 31.44 -17.29
N ALA A 375 -4.19 32.55 -17.46
CA ALA A 375 -5.27 32.65 -18.46
C ALA A 375 -4.79 32.41 -19.91
N THR A 376 -3.53 32.78 -20.22
CA THR A 376 -2.94 32.57 -21.56
C THR A 376 -2.38 31.18 -21.74
N GLN A 377 -2.10 30.47 -20.66
CA GLN A 377 -1.57 29.10 -20.66
C GLN A 377 -2.60 28.06 -20.24
N TYR A 378 -3.85 28.44 -20.12
CA TYR A 378 -4.96 27.55 -19.79
C TYR A 378 -5.17 26.50 -20.86
N LEU A 379 -5.30 25.23 -20.45
CA LEU A 379 -5.55 24.08 -21.32
C LEU A 379 -6.97 23.58 -21.18
N SER A 380 -7.38 23.27 -19.96
CA SER A 380 -8.69 22.70 -19.67
C SER A 380 -9.04 22.76 -18.19
N GLY A 381 -10.31 22.59 -17.86
CA GLY A 381 -10.76 22.39 -16.50
C GLY A 381 -11.84 21.31 -16.44
N SER A 382 -11.98 20.64 -15.31
CA SER A 382 -12.95 19.58 -15.08
C SER A 382 -13.48 19.55 -13.66
N ASP A 383 -14.75 19.19 -13.52
CA ASP A 383 -15.39 18.87 -12.23
C ASP A 383 -15.45 17.36 -11.97
N THR A 384 -15.14 16.56 -13.00
CA THR A 384 -15.41 15.11 -13.00
C THR A 384 -14.24 14.27 -13.51
N ALA A 385 -13.11 14.87 -13.78
CA ALA A 385 -11.92 14.15 -14.25
C ALA A 385 -10.63 14.87 -13.81
N ALA A 386 -9.58 14.09 -13.60
CA ALA A 386 -8.23 14.57 -13.26
C ALA A 386 -7.16 13.72 -13.95
N LEU A 387 -6.00 14.31 -14.23
CA LEU A 387 -4.80 13.53 -14.55
C LEU A 387 -4.42 12.71 -13.30
N GLY A 388 -4.16 11.40 -13.48
CA GLY A 388 -3.99 10.47 -12.38
C GLY A 388 -5.27 10.03 -11.68
N GLY A 389 -6.44 10.41 -12.24
CA GLY A 389 -7.74 10.00 -11.73
C GLY A 389 -7.95 10.34 -10.26
N ASP A 390 -8.67 9.45 -9.58
CA ASP A 390 -8.96 9.61 -8.17
C ASP A 390 -7.70 9.63 -7.28
N LEU A 391 -6.64 8.94 -7.64
CA LEU A 391 -5.44 8.88 -6.80
C LEU A 391 -4.80 10.27 -6.66
N ALA A 392 -4.47 10.92 -7.77
CA ALA A 392 -3.89 12.26 -7.72
C ALA A 392 -4.89 13.32 -7.20
N TYR A 393 -6.18 13.20 -7.59
CA TYR A 393 -7.21 14.10 -7.11
C TYR A 393 -7.43 14.00 -5.60
N ARG A 394 -7.53 12.78 -5.05
CA ARG A 394 -7.78 12.59 -3.61
C ARG A 394 -6.59 13.01 -2.77
N TYR A 395 -5.38 12.64 -3.18
CA TYR A 395 -4.20 13.15 -2.51
C TYR A 395 -4.18 14.69 -2.50
N GLY A 396 -4.35 15.31 -3.65
CA GLY A 396 -4.37 16.78 -3.76
C GLY A 396 -5.53 17.46 -3.02
N ARG A 397 -6.68 16.81 -2.89
CA ARG A 397 -7.87 17.38 -2.24
C ARG A 397 -7.91 17.14 -0.74
N PHE A 398 -7.49 15.95 -0.28
CA PHE A 398 -7.65 15.48 1.10
C PHE A 398 -6.32 15.22 1.82
N GLY A 399 -5.20 15.17 1.10
CA GLY A 399 -3.86 14.89 1.64
C GLY A 399 -3.63 13.43 1.98
N THR A 400 -4.54 12.53 1.58
CA THR A 400 -4.46 11.09 1.91
C THR A 400 -5.17 10.25 0.86
N LEU A 401 -4.80 8.97 0.78
CA LEU A 401 -5.44 7.94 -0.02
C LEU A 401 -6.18 6.90 0.83
N SER A 402 -6.33 7.13 2.13
CA SER A 402 -6.88 6.17 3.09
C SER A 402 -8.34 5.75 2.85
N ASP A 403 -9.03 6.39 1.94
CA ASP A 403 -10.37 6.05 1.49
C ASP A 403 -10.40 5.30 0.13
N VAL A 404 -9.22 4.86 -0.34
CA VAL A 404 -9.09 4.04 -1.56
C VAL A 404 -8.53 2.68 -1.18
N SER A 405 -9.18 1.62 -1.66
CA SER A 405 -8.70 0.25 -1.47
C SER A 405 -7.71 -0.17 -2.58
N PHE A 406 -6.91 -1.19 -2.31
CA PHE A 406 -5.86 -1.68 -3.20
C PHE A 406 -6.36 -2.03 -4.60
N THR A 407 -7.43 -2.83 -4.69
CA THR A 407 -7.95 -3.29 -5.98
C THR A 407 -8.46 -2.14 -6.87
N PRO A 408 -9.31 -1.21 -6.36
CA PRO A 408 -9.67 -0.01 -7.11
C PRO A 408 -8.48 0.85 -7.53
N ALA A 409 -7.50 1.03 -6.65
CA ALA A 409 -6.28 1.80 -6.96
C ALA A 409 -5.49 1.17 -8.11
N GLY A 410 -5.31 -0.15 -8.10
CA GLY A 410 -4.70 -0.91 -9.19
C GLY A 410 -5.45 -0.75 -10.51
N GLY A 411 -6.79 -0.71 -10.46
CA GLY A 411 -7.63 -0.45 -11.62
C GLY A 411 -7.44 0.95 -12.22
N ILE A 412 -7.24 1.97 -11.38
CA ILE A 412 -6.94 3.34 -11.83
C ILE A 412 -5.56 3.40 -12.48
N LEU A 413 -4.53 2.84 -11.83
CA LEU A 413 -3.17 2.78 -12.37
C LEU A 413 -3.09 2.00 -13.68
N GLY A 414 -3.84 0.90 -13.79
CA GLY A 414 -3.89 0.05 -14.99
C GLY A 414 -4.71 0.60 -16.15
N ALA A 415 -5.42 1.71 -15.97
CA ALA A 415 -6.23 2.29 -17.03
C ALA A 415 -5.37 2.81 -18.18
N SER A 416 -5.79 2.54 -19.42
CA SER A 416 -5.04 2.86 -20.65
C SER A 416 -4.72 4.35 -20.84
N GLY A 417 -5.44 5.23 -20.15
CA GLY A 417 -5.24 6.67 -20.19
C GLY A 417 -4.44 7.22 -19.00
N PHE A 418 -4.01 6.35 -18.06
CA PHE A 418 -3.26 6.81 -16.89
C PHE A 418 -1.99 7.59 -17.30
N GLY A 419 -1.77 8.73 -16.68
CA GLY A 419 -0.67 9.65 -16.99
C GLY A 419 -0.87 10.51 -18.26
N THR A 420 -1.53 10.00 -19.28
CA THR A 420 -1.63 10.67 -20.60
C THR A 420 -2.90 11.48 -20.80
N SER A 421 -3.98 11.16 -20.10
CA SER A 421 -5.28 11.84 -20.20
C SER A 421 -5.97 11.89 -18.84
N ALA A 422 -6.85 12.88 -18.66
CA ALA A 422 -7.66 12.99 -17.46
C ALA A 422 -8.64 11.81 -17.39
N GLN A 423 -8.68 11.14 -16.24
CA GLN A 423 -9.55 10.01 -15.94
C GLN A 423 -10.76 10.49 -15.16
N ALA A 424 -11.92 9.84 -15.40
CA ALA A 424 -13.15 10.16 -14.68
C ALA A 424 -13.01 9.86 -13.19
N LEU A 425 -13.44 10.82 -12.36
CA LEU A 425 -13.52 10.66 -10.90
C LEU A 425 -14.72 9.78 -10.57
N GLN A 426 -14.53 8.85 -9.69
CA GLN A 426 -15.49 7.82 -9.31
C GLN A 426 -16.21 8.20 -8.00
N SER A 427 -17.31 7.51 -7.70
CA SER A 427 -17.94 7.62 -6.39
C SER A 427 -17.07 6.97 -5.32
N LEU A 428 -17.16 7.44 -4.07
CA LEU A 428 -16.41 6.85 -2.97
C LEU A 428 -16.66 5.34 -2.83
N THR A 429 -17.92 4.92 -2.99
CA THR A 429 -18.31 3.50 -2.93
C THR A 429 -17.69 2.63 -4.04
N SER A 430 -17.18 3.23 -5.12
CA SER A 430 -16.45 2.51 -6.17
C SER A 430 -14.95 2.41 -5.91
N LEU A 431 -14.44 3.15 -4.91
CA LEU A 431 -13.04 3.18 -4.51
C LEU A 431 -12.79 2.34 -3.26
N GLU A 432 -13.86 1.84 -2.64
CA GLU A 432 -13.83 1.02 -1.44
C GLU A 432 -14.32 -0.39 -1.76
N ASP A 433 -13.52 -1.37 -1.43
CA ASP A 433 -13.89 -2.79 -1.45
C ASP A 433 -13.31 -3.51 -0.21
N ALA A 434 -13.34 -4.84 -0.20
CA ALA A 434 -12.82 -5.62 0.90
C ALA A 434 -11.28 -5.69 0.94
N SER A 435 -10.59 -5.25 -0.14
CA SER A 435 -9.13 -5.25 -0.16
C SER A 435 -8.54 -4.19 0.79
N ALA A 436 -7.24 -4.31 1.07
CA ALA A 436 -6.54 -3.39 1.98
C ALA A 436 -6.64 -1.94 1.51
N ARG A 437 -6.88 -1.01 2.45
CA ARG A 437 -6.89 0.43 2.16
C ARG A 437 -5.48 0.97 2.07
N LEU A 438 -5.29 1.97 1.22
CA LEU A 438 -4.04 2.74 1.13
C LEU A 438 -3.86 3.64 2.36
N SER A 439 -2.68 4.19 2.56
CA SER A 439 -2.35 5.10 3.66
C SER A 439 -2.30 6.58 3.27
#